data_1d37447d138fbb9a608ea10f6ea54bff
#
_entry.id   1d37447d138fbb9a608ea10f6ea54bff
#
_cell.length_a   1.000
_cell.length_b   1.000
_cell.length_c   1.000
_cell.angle_alpha   90.00
_cell.angle_beta   90.00
_cell.angle_gamma   90.00
#
_symmetry.space_group_name_H-M   'P 1'
#
loop_
_entity.id
_entity.type
_entity.pdbx_description
1 polymer ?
#
loop_
_entity_poly.entity_id
_entity_poly.type
_entity_poly.pdbx_seq_one_letter_code
_entity_poly.pdbx_strand_id
1 'polypeptide(L)'
;MTNEETFLASLDKAMEKLIYGTVPFPPVSEDDEDDEEDDDWNPSGHHETPHSKEYPKFLMRQNVKKYTIRISLQGIRPVIWRKLEVPSNISLAFLGFVLLEAMGWENEHLHQFRKGNHFYSPASQQDPDMFPDFGGVVNHKSEEFCLSDIMTEKGDKVLFDYDFGDDWHHQILLSSVGDYADDEPRKVRLIGGKNACPPEDCGGEWGYRTLCKYYYTGKRAKGVDESFYSWVDEDFDPEYFPLEEMKAWMDGMND
;
A
#
# COMPACT_ATOMS: atom_id res chain seq x y z
N MET A 1 10.47 -28.84 -31.67
CA MET A 1 10.60 -27.75 -30.71
C MET A 1 12.07 -27.43 -30.54
N THR A 2 12.47 -26.22 -30.80
CA THR A 2 13.85 -25.77 -30.62
C THR A 2 14.15 -25.62 -29.11
N ASN A 3 15.43 -25.61 -28.73
CA ASN A 3 15.83 -25.37 -27.32
C ASN A 3 15.27 -24.04 -26.75
N GLU A 4 15.08 -23.07 -27.64
CA GLU A 4 14.51 -21.76 -27.34
C GLU A 4 13.00 -21.83 -27.02
N GLU A 5 12.21 -22.60 -27.76
CA GLU A 5 10.80 -22.85 -27.51
C GLU A 5 10.59 -23.60 -26.19
N THR A 6 11.49 -24.52 -25.84
CA THR A 6 11.43 -25.27 -24.56
C THR A 6 11.81 -24.39 -23.40
N PHE A 7 12.78 -23.47 -23.57
CA PHE A 7 13.18 -22.50 -22.57
C PHE A 7 12.05 -21.47 -22.30
N LEU A 8 11.45 -20.93 -23.36
CA LEU A 8 10.31 -19.99 -23.24
C LEU A 8 9.10 -20.65 -22.57
N ALA A 9 8.79 -21.90 -22.91
CA ALA A 9 7.70 -22.63 -22.25
C ALA A 9 7.98 -22.94 -20.76
N SER A 10 9.25 -23.16 -20.40
CA SER A 10 9.64 -23.34 -18.99
C SER A 10 9.60 -22.02 -18.21
N LEU A 11 9.93 -20.92 -18.87
CA LEU A 11 9.85 -19.56 -18.31
C LEU A 11 8.39 -19.17 -18.08
N ASP A 12 7.49 -19.38 -19.07
CA ASP A 12 6.05 -19.16 -18.96
C ASP A 12 5.47 -19.93 -17.74
N LYS A 13 5.86 -21.21 -17.58
CA LYS A 13 5.39 -22.04 -16.46
C LYS A 13 5.96 -21.62 -15.10
N ALA A 14 7.20 -21.15 -15.08
CA ALA A 14 7.81 -20.59 -13.87
C ALA A 14 7.16 -19.26 -13.49
N MET A 15 6.86 -18.42 -14.48
CA MET A 15 6.15 -17.15 -14.31
C MET A 15 4.70 -17.34 -13.87
N GLU A 16 3.97 -18.28 -14.46
CA GLU A 16 2.62 -18.64 -13.98
C GLU A 16 2.63 -19.10 -12.53
N LYS A 17 3.60 -19.89 -12.12
CA LYS A 17 3.76 -20.32 -10.72
C LYS A 17 4.16 -19.18 -9.80
N LEU A 18 4.89 -18.19 -10.27
CA LEU A 18 5.33 -17.02 -9.53
C LEU A 18 4.22 -15.98 -9.36
N ILE A 19 3.40 -15.78 -10.39
CA ILE A 19 2.33 -14.78 -10.47
C ILE A 19 1.02 -15.31 -9.86
N TYR A 20 0.61 -16.53 -10.21
CA TYR A 20 -0.71 -17.06 -9.82
C TYR A 20 -0.72 -18.03 -8.63
N GLY A 21 0.44 -18.52 -8.16
CA GLY A 21 0.47 -19.54 -7.11
C GLY A 21 -0.33 -20.81 -7.47
N THR A 22 -0.67 -21.63 -6.49
CA THR A 22 -1.40 -22.91 -6.66
C THR A 22 -2.88 -22.85 -6.32
N VAL A 23 -3.53 -21.66 -6.28
CA VAL A 23 -4.94 -21.51 -5.93
C VAL A 23 -5.78 -21.39 -7.21
N PRO A 24 -6.76 -22.26 -7.44
CA PRO A 24 -7.69 -22.13 -8.57
C PRO A 24 -8.67 -20.98 -8.35
N PHE A 25 -8.93 -20.20 -9.41
CA PHE A 25 -9.89 -19.10 -9.40
C PHE A 25 -11.34 -19.60 -9.31
N PRO A 26 -12.22 -18.89 -8.59
CA PRO A 26 -13.65 -19.09 -8.73
C PRO A 26 -14.15 -18.60 -10.11
N PRO A 27 -15.19 -19.22 -10.69
CA PRO A 27 -15.76 -18.77 -11.96
C PRO A 27 -16.47 -17.41 -11.81
N VAL A 28 -16.29 -16.54 -12.80
CA VAL A 28 -17.00 -15.24 -12.91
C VAL A 28 -18.48 -15.50 -13.16
N SER A 29 -19.38 -14.92 -12.37
CA SER A 29 -20.82 -14.92 -12.60
C SER A 29 -21.15 -13.94 -13.74
N GLU A 30 -21.92 -14.41 -14.76
CA GLU A 30 -22.43 -13.61 -15.86
C GLU A 30 -23.80 -13.03 -15.45
N ASP A 31 -23.90 -12.05 -14.61
CA ASP A 31 -25.14 -11.30 -14.35
C ASP A 31 -24.83 -9.98 -13.62
N ASP A 32 -24.45 -8.95 -14.35
CA ASP A 32 -24.63 -7.56 -13.92
C ASP A 32 -24.95 -6.71 -15.16
N GLU A 33 -26.23 -6.31 -15.27
CA GLU A 33 -26.74 -5.43 -16.31
C GLU A 33 -26.41 -3.97 -15.94
N ASP A 34 -25.85 -3.24 -16.92
CA ASP A 34 -25.41 -1.86 -16.88
C ASP A 34 -26.58 -0.88 -16.63
N ASP A 35 -26.43 -0.03 -15.61
CA ASP A 35 -27.16 1.24 -15.52
C ASP A 35 -26.17 2.37 -15.88
N GLU A 36 -26.28 2.87 -17.12
CA GLU A 36 -25.53 4.05 -17.60
C GLU A 36 -26.10 5.32 -16.94
N GLU A 37 -25.36 5.94 -16.03
CA GLU A 37 -25.53 7.36 -15.69
C GLU A 37 -24.33 8.16 -16.23
N ASP A 38 -24.64 9.06 -17.19
CA ASP A 38 -23.72 10.00 -17.81
C ASP A 38 -23.18 11.01 -16.79
N ASP A 39 -21.96 10.84 -16.30
CA ASP A 39 -21.22 11.86 -15.57
C ASP A 39 -20.22 12.57 -16.49
N ASP A 40 -20.45 13.87 -16.66
CA ASP A 40 -19.72 14.84 -17.47
C ASP A 40 -18.28 14.99 -16.93
N TRP A 41 -17.35 14.17 -17.42
CA TRP A 41 -15.94 14.23 -17.08
C TRP A 41 -15.27 15.48 -17.67
N ASN A 42 -14.82 16.40 -16.82
CA ASN A 42 -14.11 17.63 -17.20
C ASN A 42 -12.58 17.47 -16.98
N PRO A 43 -11.77 17.33 -18.05
CA PRO A 43 -10.33 17.03 -17.94
C PRO A 43 -9.45 18.23 -17.55
N SER A 44 -10.00 19.37 -17.16
CA SER A 44 -9.25 20.58 -16.79
C SER A 44 -9.35 20.99 -15.32
N GLY A 45 -9.91 20.13 -14.47
CA GLY A 45 -9.91 20.32 -13.03
C GLY A 45 -8.52 20.04 -12.47
N HIS A 46 -7.76 21.09 -12.16
CA HIS A 46 -6.66 20.96 -11.22
C HIS A 46 -7.26 20.45 -9.91
N HIS A 47 -7.12 19.16 -9.61
CA HIS A 47 -7.33 18.63 -8.28
C HIS A 47 -6.33 19.34 -7.37
N GLU A 48 -6.83 20.28 -6.58
CA GLU A 48 -6.11 20.70 -5.39
C GLU A 48 -5.97 19.43 -4.53
N THR A 49 -4.77 18.88 -4.50
CA THR A 49 -4.42 17.79 -3.59
C THR A 49 -4.87 18.20 -2.19
N PRO A 50 -5.55 17.33 -1.43
CA PRO A 50 -6.04 17.66 -0.10
C PRO A 50 -4.87 17.73 0.90
N HIS A 51 -3.89 18.61 0.64
CA HIS A 51 -2.72 18.85 1.49
C HIS A 51 -3.02 19.64 2.77
N SER A 52 -4.28 19.81 3.17
CA SER A 52 -4.65 20.62 4.32
C SER A 52 -5.21 19.86 5.54
N LYS A 53 -5.13 18.52 5.59
CA LYS A 53 -5.40 17.82 6.84
C LYS A 53 -4.16 17.92 7.71
N GLU A 54 -4.12 18.91 8.63
CA GLU A 54 -3.12 18.97 9.69
C GLU A 54 -3.30 17.76 10.61
N TYR A 55 -2.67 16.66 10.27
CA TYR A 55 -2.51 15.55 11.21
C TYR A 55 -1.47 15.95 12.26
N PRO A 56 -1.69 15.70 13.56
CA PRO A 56 -0.64 15.84 14.55
C PRO A 56 0.49 14.85 14.17
N LYS A 57 1.57 15.41 13.62
CA LYS A 57 2.70 14.61 13.11
C LYS A 57 3.29 13.73 14.21
N PHE A 58 3.46 14.33 15.40
CA PHE A 58 4.06 13.65 16.55
C PHE A 58 3.25 13.97 17.82
N LEU A 59 2.94 12.95 18.59
CA LEU A 59 2.29 13.13 19.89
C LEU A 59 3.35 13.48 20.96
N MET A 60 2.96 14.31 21.92
CA MET A 60 3.84 14.67 23.04
C MET A 60 4.06 13.46 23.95
N ARG A 61 5.10 12.69 23.68
CA ARG A 61 5.54 11.55 24.48
C ARG A 61 6.97 11.78 24.98
N GLN A 62 7.27 11.26 26.17
CA GLN A 62 8.65 11.21 26.68
C GLN A 62 9.34 9.93 26.19
N ASN A 63 10.68 9.92 26.17
CA ASN A 63 11.48 8.77 25.81
C ASN A 63 11.21 8.22 24.39
N VAL A 64 11.16 9.12 23.40
CA VAL A 64 10.95 8.76 22.01
C VAL A 64 12.11 7.91 21.50
N LYS A 65 11.79 6.72 20.97
CA LYS A 65 12.74 5.79 20.36
C LYS A 65 12.75 5.95 18.84
N LYS A 66 13.85 5.57 18.22
CA LYS A 66 13.98 5.42 16.77
C LYS A 66 13.55 4.00 16.39
N TYR A 67 12.44 3.90 15.67
CA TYR A 67 11.93 2.64 15.17
C TYR A 67 12.35 2.44 13.72
N THR A 68 12.87 1.25 13.41
CA THR A 68 13.03 0.80 12.03
C THR A 68 11.89 -0.15 11.71
N ILE A 69 11.02 0.23 10.81
CA ILE A 69 9.88 -0.57 10.37
C ILE A 69 10.06 -1.02 8.92
N ARG A 70 9.45 -2.17 8.60
CA ARG A 70 9.31 -2.64 7.23
C ARG A 70 7.85 -2.90 6.93
N ILE A 71 7.29 -2.19 5.96
CA ILE A 71 5.99 -2.48 5.38
C ILE A 71 6.18 -3.39 4.15
N SER A 72 5.34 -4.40 4.01
CA SER A 72 5.34 -5.33 2.88
C SER A 72 3.92 -5.62 2.44
N LEU A 73 3.65 -5.45 1.14
CA LEU A 73 2.36 -5.80 0.53
C LEU A 73 2.19 -7.33 0.56
N GLN A 74 1.03 -7.78 1.05
CA GLN A 74 0.72 -9.19 1.16
C GLN A 74 0.14 -9.72 -0.16
N GLY A 75 0.17 -11.03 -0.35
CA GLY A 75 -0.41 -11.67 -1.55
C GLY A 75 0.42 -11.51 -2.83
N ILE A 76 1.24 -10.49 -2.97
CA ILE A 76 1.97 -10.16 -4.20
C ILE A 76 3.36 -10.79 -4.26
N ARG A 77 3.77 -11.21 -5.47
CA ARG A 77 5.11 -11.71 -5.78
C ARG A 77 5.58 -11.13 -7.12
N PRO A 78 6.84 -10.67 -7.22
CA PRO A 78 7.84 -10.52 -6.17
C PRO A 78 7.39 -9.54 -5.08
N VAL A 79 7.93 -9.68 -3.85
CA VAL A 79 7.46 -8.89 -2.69
C VAL A 79 7.75 -7.42 -2.87
N ILE A 80 6.71 -6.60 -2.79
CA ILE A 80 6.79 -5.15 -2.75
C ILE A 80 6.97 -4.74 -1.28
N TRP A 81 8.01 -3.94 -0.98
CA TRP A 81 8.28 -3.53 0.39
C TRP A 81 8.99 -2.19 0.48
N ARG A 82 8.79 -1.51 1.61
CA ARG A 82 9.54 -0.31 2.00
C ARG A 82 10.09 -0.48 3.41
N LYS A 83 11.20 0.19 3.69
CA LYS A 83 11.84 0.21 5.01
C LYS A 83 12.07 1.65 5.44
N LEU A 84 11.55 1.99 6.61
CA LEU A 84 11.59 3.36 7.13
C LEU A 84 12.21 3.40 8.53
N GLU A 85 12.83 4.53 8.84
CA GLU A 85 13.09 4.96 10.21
C GLU A 85 12.07 6.02 10.58
N VAL A 86 11.42 5.84 11.74
CA VAL A 86 10.37 6.74 12.22
C VAL A 86 10.51 6.95 13.74
N PRO A 87 10.11 8.10 14.28
CA PRO A 87 9.99 8.27 15.71
C PRO A 87 8.86 7.42 16.29
N SER A 88 9.09 6.77 17.42
CA SER A 88 8.09 5.91 18.06
C SER A 88 6.79 6.63 18.45
N ASN A 89 6.85 7.96 18.62
CA ASN A 89 5.71 8.82 18.92
C ASN A 89 5.02 9.40 17.68
N ILE A 90 5.34 8.93 16.48
CA ILE A 90 4.59 9.31 15.27
C ILE A 90 3.13 8.90 15.44
N SER A 91 2.18 9.82 15.16
CA SER A 91 0.76 9.47 15.21
C SER A 91 0.42 8.44 14.13
N LEU A 92 -0.52 7.53 14.41
CA LEU A 92 -0.92 6.53 13.43
C LEU A 92 -1.55 7.18 12.20
N ALA A 93 -2.28 8.30 12.36
CA ALA A 93 -2.83 9.06 11.24
C ALA A 93 -1.73 9.57 10.30
N PHE A 94 -0.67 10.19 10.84
CA PHE A 94 0.44 10.66 10.02
C PHE A 94 1.28 9.50 9.48
N LEU A 95 1.45 8.42 10.26
CA LEU A 95 2.13 7.22 9.76
C LEU A 95 1.39 6.60 8.57
N GLY A 96 0.05 6.54 8.60
CA GLY A 96 -0.76 6.06 7.47
C GLY A 96 -0.44 6.83 6.20
N PHE A 97 -0.48 8.16 6.26
CA PHE A 97 -0.07 9.02 5.15
C PHE A 97 1.37 8.71 4.67
N VAL A 98 2.34 8.66 5.59
CA VAL A 98 3.74 8.34 5.29
C VAL A 98 3.91 6.98 4.59
N LEU A 99 3.13 5.98 5.00
CA LEU A 99 3.21 4.64 4.41
C LEU A 99 2.65 4.62 2.98
N LEU A 100 1.55 5.32 2.73
CA LEU A 100 0.95 5.43 1.40
C LEU A 100 1.89 6.17 0.44
N GLU A 101 2.44 7.30 0.86
CA GLU A 101 3.47 8.02 0.10
C GLU A 101 4.70 7.15 -0.19
N ALA A 102 5.21 6.41 0.82
CA ALA A 102 6.34 5.52 0.63
C ALA A 102 6.04 4.37 -0.33
N MET A 103 4.81 3.92 -0.39
CA MET A 103 4.35 2.92 -1.36
C MET A 103 4.22 3.54 -2.76
N GLY A 104 3.81 4.78 -2.90
CA GLY A 104 3.58 5.49 -4.15
C GLY A 104 2.10 5.69 -4.47
N TRP A 105 1.23 5.65 -3.46
CA TRP A 105 -0.21 5.86 -3.57
C TRP A 105 -0.64 7.27 -3.18
N GLU A 106 -1.72 7.76 -3.76
CA GLU A 106 -2.19 9.15 -3.65
C GLU A 106 -3.10 9.41 -2.43
N ASN A 107 -3.35 8.38 -1.59
CA ASN A 107 -4.19 8.45 -0.40
C ASN A 107 -5.65 8.88 -0.70
N GLU A 108 -6.19 8.43 -1.81
CA GLU A 108 -7.58 8.74 -2.23
C GLU A 108 -8.61 7.81 -1.59
N HIS A 109 -8.19 6.65 -1.08
CA HIS A 109 -9.05 5.64 -0.47
C HIS A 109 -8.92 5.56 1.05
N LEU A 110 -9.85 4.82 1.67
CA LEU A 110 -9.86 4.58 3.11
C LEU A 110 -8.70 3.67 3.53
N HIS A 111 -8.19 3.90 4.73
CA HIS A 111 -7.14 3.07 5.31
C HIS A 111 -7.30 2.90 6.83
N GLN A 112 -6.71 1.83 7.36
CA GLN A 112 -6.70 1.55 8.79
C GLN A 112 -5.50 0.71 9.22
N PHE A 113 -5.08 0.88 10.47
CA PHE A 113 -4.21 -0.09 11.13
C PHE A 113 -5.05 -1.10 11.89
N ARG A 114 -4.54 -2.32 12.00
CA ARG A 114 -5.24 -3.39 12.68
C ARG A 114 -4.30 -4.22 13.54
N LYS A 115 -4.60 -4.34 14.84
CA LYS A 115 -3.89 -5.19 15.79
C LYS A 115 -4.89 -5.99 16.63
N GLY A 116 -5.00 -7.29 16.38
CA GLY A 116 -6.04 -8.12 16.99
C GLY A 116 -7.43 -7.64 16.58
N ASN A 117 -8.26 -7.32 17.58
CA ASN A 117 -9.60 -6.75 17.37
C ASN A 117 -9.65 -5.21 17.47
N HIS A 118 -8.50 -4.55 17.54
CA HIS A 118 -8.39 -3.09 17.57
C HIS A 118 -8.09 -2.55 16.16
N PHE A 119 -8.90 -1.58 15.74
CA PHE A 119 -8.81 -0.90 14.45
C PHE A 119 -8.57 0.58 14.67
N TYR A 120 -7.64 1.17 13.92
CA TYR A 120 -7.24 2.58 14.06
C TYR A 120 -7.33 3.22 12.68
N SER A 121 -8.33 4.09 12.49
CA SER A 121 -8.55 4.83 11.24
C SER A 121 -8.66 6.33 11.50
N PRO A 122 -8.39 7.20 10.51
CA PRO A 122 -8.58 8.63 10.64
C PRO A 122 -10.02 8.97 11.05
N ALA A 123 -10.19 9.94 11.94
CA ALA A 123 -11.52 10.36 12.42
C ALA A 123 -12.45 10.77 11.26
N SER A 124 -11.87 11.34 10.17
CA SER A 124 -12.60 11.71 8.97
C SER A 124 -13.11 10.51 8.15
N GLN A 125 -12.61 9.30 8.42
CA GLN A 125 -12.97 8.05 7.75
C GLN A 125 -13.86 7.16 8.63
N GLN A 126 -14.20 7.59 9.86
CA GLN A 126 -15.05 6.81 10.77
C GLN A 126 -16.52 7.18 10.57
N ASP A 127 -17.14 6.60 9.55
CA ASP A 127 -18.58 6.66 9.36
C ASP A 127 -19.23 5.49 10.12
N PRO A 128 -20.16 5.76 11.09
CA PRO A 128 -20.84 4.71 11.83
C PRO A 128 -21.63 3.72 10.95
N ASP A 129 -22.11 4.18 9.78
CA ASP A 129 -22.84 3.33 8.85
C ASP A 129 -21.89 2.41 8.06
N MET A 130 -20.64 2.82 7.85
CA MET A 130 -19.62 2.02 7.16
C MET A 130 -18.87 1.07 8.11
N PHE A 131 -18.79 1.42 9.40
CA PHE A 131 -18.15 0.59 10.44
C PHE A 131 -19.15 0.24 11.55
N PRO A 132 -20.20 -0.57 11.25
CA PRO A 132 -21.15 -0.98 12.27
C PRO A 132 -20.43 -1.80 13.35
N ASP A 133 -20.92 -1.69 14.59
CA ASP A 133 -20.40 -2.48 15.72
C ASP A 133 -20.77 -3.96 15.55
N PHE A 134 -19.85 -4.71 15.00
CA PHE A 134 -20.00 -6.17 14.82
C PHE A 134 -19.69 -6.96 16.10
N GLY A 135 -19.74 -6.35 17.26
CA GLY A 135 -19.51 -7.03 18.54
C GLY A 135 -18.09 -7.61 18.68
N GLY A 136 -17.29 -6.99 19.55
CA GLY A 136 -15.91 -7.41 19.78
C GLY A 136 -14.81 -6.71 18.97
N VAL A 137 -15.19 -5.84 18.04
CA VAL A 137 -14.29 -4.90 17.36
C VAL A 137 -14.22 -3.60 18.16
N VAL A 138 -13.03 -3.03 18.31
CA VAL A 138 -12.81 -1.75 19.02
C VAL A 138 -12.19 -0.76 18.03
N ASN A 139 -12.97 0.27 17.66
CA ASN A 139 -12.54 1.31 16.74
C ASN A 139 -11.92 2.48 17.49
N HIS A 140 -10.80 2.98 17.01
CA HIS A 140 -10.03 4.09 17.56
C HIS A 140 -9.73 5.13 16.50
N LYS A 141 -9.65 6.40 16.91
CA LYS A 141 -9.15 7.46 16.04
C LYS A 141 -7.63 7.39 15.97
N SER A 142 -7.09 7.24 14.78
CA SER A 142 -5.64 7.10 14.56
C SER A 142 -4.83 8.35 14.98
N GLU A 143 -5.47 9.51 15.07
CA GLU A 143 -4.88 10.76 15.55
C GLU A 143 -4.52 10.71 17.04
N GLU A 144 -5.22 9.89 17.84
CA GLU A 144 -5.07 9.82 19.29
C GLU A 144 -3.99 8.82 19.75
N PHE A 145 -3.50 7.99 18.83
CA PHE A 145 -2.52 6.94 19.10
C PHE A 145 -1.22 7.16 18.34
N CYS A 146 -0.12 6.72 18.94
CA CYS A 146 1.17 6.67 18.26
C CYS A 146 1.64 5.23 18.04
N LEU A 147 2.64 5.07 17.21
CA LEU A 147 3.17 3.76 16.84
C LEU A 147 3.62 2.94 18.06
N SER A 148 4.20 3.58 19.08
CA SER A 148 4.60 2.90 20.33
C SER A 148 3.45 2.44 21.22
N ASP A 149 2.21 2.83 20.94
CA ASP A 149 1.04 2.30 21.65
C ASP A 149 0.67 0.90 21.13
N ILE A 150 1.04 0.59 19.88
CA ILE A 150 0.68 -0.65 19.22
C ILE A 150 1.88 -1.54 18.85
N MET A 151 3.12 -1.01 18.87
CA MET A 151 4.35 -1.75 18.62
C MET A 151 5.40 -1.33 19.66
N THR A 152 5.94 -2.27 20.44
CA THR A 152 6.82 -1.97 21.58
C THR A 152 8.18 -2.61 21.49
N GLU A 153 8.29 -3.77 20.83
CA GLU A 153 9.53 -4.53 20.77
C GLU A 153 9.82 -5.07 19.36
N LYS A 154 11.08 -5.31 19.09
CA LYS A 154 11.50 -5.93 17.84
C LYS A 154 10.77 -7.23 17.59
N GLY A 155 10.20 -7.37 16.39
CA GLY A 155 9.40 -8.52 15.99
C GLY A 155 7.89 -8.27 16.03
N ASP A 156 7.44 -7.20 16.69
CA ASP A 156 6.05 -6.79 16.69
C ASP A 156 5.54 -6.56 15.26
N LYS A 157 4.28 -6.96 15.04
CA LYS A 157 3.61 -6.85 13.75
C LYS A 157 2.26 -6.16 13.91
N VAL A 158 1.94 -5.33 12.93
CA VAL A 158 0.64 -4.67 12.76
C VAL A 158 0.24 -4.81 11.29
N LEU A 159 -1.03 -4.97 11.03
CA LEU A 159 -1.58 -4.94 9.68
C LEU A 159 -1.95 -3.50 9.33
N PHE A 160 -1.84 -3.16 8.05
CA PHE A 160 -2.28 -1.89 7.48
C PHE A 160 -3.05 -2.21 6.21
N ASP A 161 -4.33 -1.86 6.22
CA ASP A 161 -5.25 -2.09 5.12
C ASP A 161 -5.50 -0.76 4.41
N TYR A 162 -5.45 -0.76 3.09
CA TYR A 162 -5.70 0.40 2.23
C TYR A 162 -6.61 0.01 1.09
N ASP A 163 -7.50 0.90 0.70
CA ASP A 163 -8.50 0.72 -0.33
C ASP A 163 -9.33 -0.56 -0.09
N PHE A 164 -10.52 -0.39 0.49
CA PHE A 164 -11.39 -1.54 0.82
C PHE A 164 -12.09 -2.12 -0.42
N GLY A 165 -12.02 -1.42 -1.57
CA GLY A 165 -12.44 -1.94 -2.87
C GLY A 165 -11.41 -2.91 -3.45
N ASP A 166 -10.17 -2.46 -3.59
CA ASP A 166 -9.03 -3.26 -4.08
C ASP A 166 -8.43 -4.19 -3.03
N ASP A 167 -8.76 -3.99 -1.76
CA ASP A 167 -8.44 -4.83 -0.59
C ASP A 167 -6.92 -5.04 -0.39
N TRP A 168 -6.15 -3.95 -0.43
CA TRP A 168 -4.70 -3.99 -0.23
C TRP A 168 -4.31 -4.21 1.23
N HIS A 169 -3.77 -5.38 1.54
CA HIS A 169 -3.28 -5.74 2.87
C HIS A 169 -1.77 -5.63 2.97
N HIS A 170 -1.30 -4.97 4.02
CA HIS A 170 0.13 -4.85 4.31
C HIS A 170 0.44 -5.41 5.69
N GLN A 171 1.66 -5.92 5.84
CA GLN A 171 2.24 -6.22 7.14
C GLN A 171 3.34 -5.24 7.45
N ILE A 172 3.25 -4.58 8.59
CA ILE A 172 4.30 -3.75 9.18
C ILE A 172 5.01 -4.58 10.24
N LEU A 173 6.33 -4.67 10.12
CA LEU A 173 7.21 -5.37 11.06
C LEU A 173 8.14 -4.35 11.73
N LEU A 174 8.18 -4.31 13.05
CA LEU A 174 9.19 -3.57 13.80
C LEU A 174 10.52 -4.34 13.77
N SER A 175 11.42 -3.87 12.93
CA SER A 175 12.71 -4.55 12.66
C SER A 175 13.75 -4.25 13.71
N SER A 176 13.76 -3.02 14.27
CA SER A 176 14.64 -2.63 15.37
C SER A 176 14.07 -1.45 16.16
N VAL A 177 14.49 -1.36 17.42
CA VAL A 177 14.27 -0.25 18.34
C VAL A 177 15.63 0.28 18.75
N GLY A 178 15.85 1.59 18.61
CA GLY A 178 17.09 2.27 18.98
C GLY A 178 16.81 3.60 19.67
N ASP A 179 17.88 4.25 20.10
CA ASP A 179 17.83 5.61 20.63
C ASP A 179 18.27 6.61 19.56
N TYR A 180 17.79 7.84 19.66
CA TYR A 180 18.34 8.96 18.91
C TYR A 180 19.63 9.45 19.58
N ALA A 181 20.60 9.88 18.79
CA ALA A 181 21.71 10.66 19.31
C ALA A 181 21.20 12.05 19.81
N ASP A 182 21.95 12.71 20.68
CA ASP A 182 21.49 13.94 21.36
C ASP A 182 21.09 15.06 20.39
N ASP A 183 21.75 15.14 19.24
CA ASP A 183 21.54 16.13 18.17
C ASP A 183 20.84 15.57 16.93
N GLU A 184 20.43 14.29 16.94
CA GLU A 184 19.80 13.64 15.81
C GLU A 184 18.32 14.10 15.69
N PRO A 185 17.93 14.65 14.52
CA PRO A 185 16.54 15.08 14.32
C PRO A 185 15.60 13.87 14.27
N ARG A 186 14.46 14.01 14.97
CA ARG A 186 13.39 13.01 14.99
C ARG A 186 12.54 13.12 13.74
N LYS A 187 13.04 12.56 12.64
CA LYS A 187 12.44 12.65 11.31
C LYS A 187 12.00 11.27 10.82
N VAL A 188 11.06 11.27 9.88
CA VAL A 188 10.75 10.11 9.04
C VAL A 188 11.81 10.01 7.95
N ARG A 189 12.32 8.81 7.71
CA ARG A 189 13.29 8.54 6.64
C ARG A 189 12.97 7.25 5.93
N LEU A 190 12.92 7.29 4.61
CA LEU A 190 12.90 6.07 3.80
C LEU A 190 14.35 5.58 3.65
N ILE A 191 14.62 4.34 4.08
CA ILE A 191 15.98 3.77 4.07
C ILE A 191 16.15 2.60 3.11
N GLY A 192 15.06 2.13 2.50
CA GLY A 192 15.10 1.07 1.51
C GLY A 192 13.74 0.71 0.96
N GLY A 193 13.72 0.11 -0.22
CA GLY A 193 12.51 -0.37 -0.87
C GLY A 193 12.84 -1.21 -2.10
N LYS A 194 11.86 -1.94 -2.58
CA LYS A 194 11.98 -2.71 -3.81
C LYS A 194 10.60 -2.94 -4.45
N ASN A 195 10.62 -2.96 -5.76
CA ASN A 195 9.51 -3.18 -6.68
C ASN A 195 8.46 -2.04 -6.64
N ALA A 196 7.86 -1.77 -7.79
CA ALA A 196 6.79 -0.80 -7.93
C ALA A 196 5.56 -1.22 -7.16
N CYS A 197 4.82 -0.23 -6.64
CA CYS A 197 3.49 -0.47 -6.09
C CYS A 197 2.49 -0.72 -7.21
N PRO A 198 1.39 -1.47 -6.96
CA PRO A 198 0.27 -1.50 -7.89
C PRO A 198 -0.23 -0.09 -8.20
N PRO A 199 -0.65 0.21 -9.43
CA PRO A 199 -1.39 1.44 -9.72
C PRO A 199 -2.65 1.53 -8.85
N GLU A 200 -3.12 2.76 -8.56
CA GLU A 200 -4.43 2.97 -7.94
C GLU A 200 -5.52 2.33 -8.81
N ASP A 201 -6.60 1.85 -8.19
CA ASP A 201 -7.78 1.30 -8.86
C ASP A 201 -7.51 0.21 -9.91
N CYS A 202 -6.39 -0.49 -9.78
CA CYS A 202 -6.04 -1.52 -10.77
C CYS A 202 -6.82 -2.86 -10.60
N GLY A 203 -7.78 -2.93 -9.68
CA GLY A 203 -8.61 -4.11 -9.43
C GLY A 203 -7.94 -5.14 -8.51
N GLY A 204 -7.23 -4.65 -7.50
CA GLY A 204 -6.63 -5.44 -6.44
C GLY A 204 -5.56 -6.42 -6.91
N GLU A 205 -5.37 -7.50 -6.13
CA GLU A 205 -4.35 -8.52 -6.42
C GLU A 205 -4.52 -9.13 -7.83
N TRP A 206 -5.77 -9.35 -8.25
CA TRP A 206 -6.06 -9.93 -9.56
C TRP A 206 -5.67 -8.97 -10.70
N GLY A 207 -6.06 -7.71 -10.59
CA GLY A 207 -5.76 -6.68 -11.58
C GLY A 207 -4.25 -6.48 -11.73
N TYR A 208 -3.55 -6.29 -10.59
CA TYR A 208 -2.10 -6.14 -10.61
C TYR A 208 -1.37 -7.34 -11.24
N ARG A 209 -1.76 -8.57 -10.90
CA ARG A 209 -1.19 -9.78 -11.51
C ARG A 209 -1.44 -9.84 -13.01
N THR A 210 -2.61 -9.37 -13.46
CA THR A 210 -2.96 -9.31 -14.88
C THR A 210 -2.09 -8.29 -15.61
N LEU A 211 -1.85 -7.11 -15.04
CA LEU A 211 -0.93 -6.10 -15.57
C LEU A 211 0.51 -6.61 -15.63
N CYS A 212 1.01 -7.23 -14.56
CA CYS A 212 2.35 -7.84 -14.54
C CYS A 212 2.50 -8.93 -15.63
N LYS A 213 1.49 -9.79 -15.80
CA LYS A 213 1.51 -10.80 -16.85
C LYS A 213 1.59 -10.17 -18.24
N TYR A 214 0.82 -9.13 -18.49
CA TYR A 214 0.89 -8.39 -19.75
C TYR A 214 2.26 -7.75 -19.94
N TYR A 215 2.80 -7.09 -18.93
CA TYR A 215 4.13 -6.48 -18.96
C TYR A 215 5.22 -7.49 -19.38
N TYR A 216 5.28 -8.65 -18.72
CA TYR A 216 6.32 -9.64 -18.99
C TYR A 216 6.13 -10.45 -20.27
N THR A 217 4.89 -10.65 -20.72
CA THR A 217 4.60 -11.62 -21.80
C THR A 217 3.97 -11.00 -23.04
N GLY A 218 3.48 -9.76 -22.97
CA GLY A 218 2.65 -9.14 -24.02
C GLY A 218 1.30 -9.83 -24.23
N LYS A 219 0.92 -10.79 -23.37
CA LYS A 219 -0.32 -11.57 -23.52
C LYS A 219 -1.44 -10.95 -22.68
N ARG A 220 -2.51 -10.53 -23.35
CA ARG A 220 -3.73 -10.03 -22.71
C ARG A 220 -4.58 -11.18 -22.16
N ALA A 221 -5.22 -10.97 -21.03
CA ALA A 221 -6.18 -11.90 -20.47
C ALA A 221 -7.48 -11.91 -21.29
N LYS A 222 -8.13 -13.07 -21.41
CA LYS A 222 -9.38 -13.18 -22.15
C LYS A 222 -10.52 -12.48 -21.38
N GLY A 223 -11.29 -11.64 -22.06
CA GLY A 223 -12.44 -10.94 -21.48
C GLY A 223 -12.08 -9.66 -20.70
N VAL A 224 -10.83 -9.24 -20.72
CA VAL A 224 -10.38 -7.98 -20.14
C VAL A 224 -10.32 -6.92 -21.22
N ASP A 225 -10.91 -5.75 -20.97
CA ASP A 225 -10.93 -4.63 -21.90
C ASP A 225 -9.52 -4.13 -22.23
N GLU A 226 -9.35 -3.59 -23.43
CA GLU A 226 -8.04 -3.07 -23.89
C GLU A 226 -7.58 -1.88 -23.07
N SER A 227 -8.49 -1.03 -22.64
CA SER A 227 -8.21 0.14 -21.80
C SER A 227 -7.59 -0.21 -20.46
N PHE A 228 -7.90 -1.39 -19.91
CA PHE A 228 -7.29 -1.90 -18.68
C PHE A 228 -5.76 -1.95 -18.74
N TYR A 229 -5.19 -2.13 -19.92
CA TYR A 229 -3.74 -2.24 -20.09
C TYR A 229 -3.06 -0.89 -20.33
N SER A 230 -3.80 0.22 -20.37
CA SER A 230 -3.24 1.56 -20.57
C SER A 230 -2.23 1.95 -19.49
N TRP A 231 -2.38 1.47 -18.25
CA TRP A 231 -1.40 1.68 -17.18
C TRP A 231 -0.01 1.09 -17.45
N VAL A 232 0.10 0.13 -18.40
CA VAL A 232 1.36 -0.54 -18.75
C VAL A 232 2.05 0.14 -19.93
N ASP A 233 1.40 1.11 -20.58
CA ASP A 233 1.79 1.51 -21.93
C ASP A 233 3.09 2.29 -22.02
N GLU A 234 3.54 3.08 -21.03
CA GLU A 234 4.80 3.82 -21.20
C GLU A 234 5.75 3.76 -20.00
N ASP A 235 5.26 3.71 -18.76
CA ASP A 235 6.12 3.91 -17.58
C ASP A 235 5.99 2.83 -16.49
N PHE A 236 5.09 1.84 -16.63
CA PHE A 236 4.92 0.80 -15.64
C PHE A 236 6.01 -0.27 -15.75
N ASP A 237 6.91 -0.28 -14.78
CA ASP A 237 7.88 -1.35 -14.56
C ASP A 237 7.69 -1.92 -13.15
N PRO A 238 7.13 -3.14 -13.00
CA PRO A 238 6.86 -3.73 -11.68
C PRO A 238 8.11 -3.98 -10.83
N GLU A 239 9.29 -3.96 -11.43
CA GLU A 239 10.57 -4.14 -10.72
C GLU A 239 11.22 -2.81 -10.34
N TYR A 240 10.77 -1.70 -10.92
CA TYR A 240 11.33 -0.38 -10.68
C TYR A 240 10.86 0.21 -9.34
N PHE A 241 11.78 0.81 -8.61
CA PHE A 241 11.48 1.63 -7.45
C PHE A 241 12.49 2.77 -7.36
N PRO A 242 12.05 4.03 -7.52
CA PRO A 242 12.93 5.20 -7.56
C PRO A 242 13.39 5.61 -6.16
N LEU A 243 14.20 4.77 -5.51
CA LEU A 243 14.55 4.90 -4.08
C LEU A 243 15.12 6.28 -3.72
N GLU A 244 16.02 6.83 -4.52
CA GLU A 244 16.69 8.11 -4.19
C GLU A 244 15.74 9.30 -4.36
N GLU A 245 14.84 9.25 -5.35
CA GLU A 245 13.80 10.27 -5.57
C GLU A 245 12.79 10.24 -4.42
N MET A 246 12.33 9.05 -4.04
CA MET A 246 11.42 8.86 -2.92
C MET A 246 12.03 9.26 -1.58
N LYS A 247 13.32 9.05 -1.38
CA LYS A 247 14.03 9.55 -0.19
C LYS A 247 14.01 11.08 -0.15
N ALA A 248 14.36 11.74 -1.26
CA ALA A 248 14.37 13.20 -1.33
C ALA A 248 12.96 13.78 -1.10
N TRP A 249 11.93 13.16 -1.67
CA TRP A 249 10.53 13.54 -1.45
C TRP A 249 10.16 13.45 0.04
N MET A 250 10.42 12.30 0.67
CA MET A 250 10.07 12.06 2.07
C MET A 250 10.89 12.91 3.05
N ASP A 251 12.13 13.27 2.71
CA ASP A 251 12.92 14.21 3.51
C ASP A 251 12.25 15.60 3.53
N GLY A 252 11.67 16.05 2.42
CA GLY A 252 10.91 17.30 2.32
C GLY A 252 9.63 17.32 3.17
N MET A 253 9.01 16.17 3.47
CA MET A 253 7.82 16.08 4.31
C MET A 253 8.07 16.40 5.79
N ASN A 254 9.33 16.45 6.21
CA ASN A 254 9.72 16.71 7.59
C ASN A 254 9.78 18.22 7.93
N ASP A 255 9.82 19.09 6.92
CA ASP A 255 9.91 20.55 7.05
C ASP A 255 8.51 21.17 7.12
#